data_51dc7fb711538a54a88dee0350f62f1c
#
_entry.id   51dc7fb711538a54a88dee0350f62f1c
#
_cell.length_a   1.000
_cell.length_b   1.000
_cell.length_c   1.000
_cell.angle_alpha   90.00
_cell.angle_beta   90.00
_cell.angle_gamma   90.00
#
_symmetry.space_group_name_H-M   'P 1'
#
loop_
_entity.id
_entity.type
_entity.pdbx_description
1 polymer ?
#
loop_
_entity_poly.entity_id
_entity_poly.type
_entity_poly.pdbx_seq_one_letter_code
_entity_poly.pdbx_strand_id
1 'polypeptide(L)'
;LFTIGAFLMRPAGCIINDIFDRKIDAHVERTKYRPLASGALNIKQALALLSLLLSIALVILLLTNKTTLILGIISMCMIATYPLLKRYVWWPQLFLGFTFNMGSLMGSAAITNQISIESLLFYIGCVFWTLSYDTIYAHQDKKDDEKLGMKSTALYFGDTTKSWLKRFYLISLMTWLYAGILSSLNNIFYIALLAVGFIFHRQYKNFNPDDPSQCMSIFKNNSYVGLLLFFGILLDRIIT
;
A
#
# COMPACT_ATOMS: atom_id res chain seq x y z
N LEU A 1 16.12 -3.40 -11.59
CA LEU A 1 15.12 -4.48 -11.59
C LEU A 1 13.85 -4.09 -10.83
N PHE A 2 13.92 -3.65 -9.56
CA PHE A 2 12.74 -3.33 -8.74
C PHE A 2 11.86 -2.20 -9.31
N THR A 3 12.46 -1.16 -9.88
CA THR A 3 11.72 -0.08 -10.55
C THR A 3 10.86 -0.64 -11.69
N ILE A 4 11.45 -1.46 -12.55
CA ILE A 4 10.73 -2.10 -13.66
C ILE A 4 9.64 -3.04 -13.10
N GLY A 5 9.97 -3.85 -12.08
CA GLY A 5 9.00 -4.71 -11.40
C GLY A 5 7.80 -3.94 -10.85
N ALA A 6 8.01 -2.78 -10.22
CA ALA A 6 6.94 -1.94 -9.71
C ALA A 6 6.03 -1.40 -10.83
N PHE A 7 6.62 -0.96 -11.97
CA PHE A 7 5.86 -0.53 -13.13
C PHE A 7 5.01 -1.65 -13.76
N LEU A 8 5.46 -2.90 -13.70
CA LEU A 8 4.73 -4.05 -14.22
C LEU A 8 3.65 -4.53 -13.25
N MET A 9 3.99 -4.59 -11.96
CA MET A 9 3.09 -5.15 -10.94
C MET A 9 1.94 -4.22 -10.56
N ARG A 10 2.13 -2.91 -10.66
CA ARG A 10 1.06 -1.93 -10.38
C ARG A 10 -0.17 -2.12 -11.29
N PRO A 11 -0.05 -2.08 -12.64
CA PRO A 11 -1.18 -2.36 -13.52
C PRO A 11 -1.67 -3.80 -13.40
N ALA A 12 -0.80 -4.80 -13.18
CA ALA A 12 -1.21 -6.18 -12.96
C ALA A 12 -2.16 -6.30 -11.76
N GLY A 13 -1.82 -5.69 -10.63
CA GLY A 13 -2.70 -5.65 -9.46
C GLY A 13 -4.03 -4.95 -9.72
N CYS A 14 -4.03 -3.84 -10.48
CA CYS A 14 -5.26 -3.16 -10.89
C CYS A 14 -6.14 -4.06 -11.76
N ILE A 15 -5.56 -4.76 -12.74
CA ILE A 15 -6.31 -5.67 -13.62
C ILE A 15 -6.95 -6.80 -12.81
N ILE A 16 -6.21 -7.41 -11.88
CA ILE A 16 -6.75 -8.45 -10.99
C ILE A 16 -7.95 -7.90 -10.21
N ASN A 17 -7.79 -6.75 -9.55
CA ASN A 17 -8.87 -6.13 -8.79
C ASN A 17 -10.10 -5.83 -9.67
N ASP A 18 -9.90 -5.23 -10.85
CA ASP A 18 -10.97 -4.86 -11.77
C ASP A 18 -11.70 -6.10 -12.34
N ILE A 19 -11.02 -7.23 -12.53
CA ILE A 19 -11.66 -8.49 -12.95
C ILE A 19 -12.63 -8.97 -11.84
N PHE A 20 -12.19 -8.97 -10.58
CA PHE A 20 -12.99 -9.42 -9.44
C PHE A 20 -14.14 -8.47 -9.12
N ASP A 21 -13.91 -7.16 -9.17
CA ASP A 21 -14.87 -6.14 -8.77
C ASP A 21 -15.73 -5.63 -9.95
N ARG A 22 -15.54 -6.13 -11.18
CA ARG A 22 -16.21 -5.65 -12.41
C ARG A 22 -17.71 -5.40 -12.24
N LYS A 23 -18.43 -6.34 -11.62
CA LYS A 23 -19.89 -6.24 -11.43
C LYS A 23 -20.26 -5.21 -10.39
N ILE A 24 -19.43 -5.03 -9.37
CA ILE A 24 -19.63 -4.04 -8.29
C ILE A 24 -19.29 -2.65 -8.83
N ASP A 25 -18.16 -2.52 -9.49
CA ASP A 25 -17.67 -1.27 -10.07
C ASP A 25 -18.68 -0.62 -11.05
N ALA A 26 -19.44 -1.44 -11.78
CA ALA A 26 -20.49 -0.95 -12.69
C ALA A 26 -21.63 -0.20 -11.96
N HIS A 27 -21.81 -0.42 -10.66
CA HIS A 27 -22.86 0.21 -9.85
C HIS A 27 -22.36 1.36 -8.96
N VAL A 28 -21.06 1.59 -8.92
CA VAL A 28 -20.43 2.66 -8.12
C VAL A 28 -20.08 3.83 -9.02
N GLU A 29 -20.58 5.03 -8.71
CA GLU A 29 -20.44 6.23 -9.52
C GLU A 29 -18.98 6.54 -9.91
N ARG A 30 -18.05 6.37 -8.96
CA ARG A 30 -16.62 6.64 -9.17
C ARG A 30 -15.92 5.62 -10.08
N THR A 31 -16.40 4.37 -10.13
CA THR A 31 -15.71 3.26 -10.81
C THR A 31 -16.44 2.72 -12.04
N LYS A 32 -17.67 3.12 -12.31
CA LYS A 32 -18.49 2.66 -13.44
C LYS A 32 -17.83 2.88 -14.82
N TYR A 33 -16.92 3.85 -14.92
CA TYR A 33 -16.19 4.14 -16.16
C TYR A 33 -14.88 3.37 -16.31
N ARG A 34 -14.53 2.50 -15.35
CA ARG A 34 -13.35 1.61 -15.51
C ARG A 34 -13.52 0.73 -16.74
N PRO A 35 -12.44 0.44 -17.49
CA PRO A 35 -12.53 -0.25 -18.79
C PRO A 35 -13.27 -1.59 -18.75
N LEU A 36 -13.11 -2.38 -17.68
CA LEU A 36 -13.83 -3.66 -17.53
C LEU A 36 -15.27 -3.49 -17.03
N ALA A 37 -15.54 -2.51 -16.20
CA ALA A 37 -16.87 -2.21 -15.67
C ALA A 37 -17.77 -1.62 -16.76
N SER A 38 -17.24 -0.71 -17.57
CA SER A 38 -17.95 -0.07 -18.70
C SER A 38 -18.09 -0.97 -19.95
N GLY A 39 -17.35 -2.10 -20.00
CA GLY A 39 -17.33 -2.96 -21.18
C GLY A 39 -16.40 -2.49 -22.31
N ALA A 40 -15.64 -1.40 -22.13
CA ALA A 40 -14.64 -0.91 -23.10
C ALA A 40 -13.53 -1.95 -23.37
N LEU A 41 -13.22 -2.78 -22.37
CA LEU A 41 -12.34 -3.96 -22.53
C LEU A 41 -13.08 -5.22 -22.10
N ASN A 42 -12.83 -6.31 -22.81
CA ASN A 42 -13.34 -7.62 -22.42
C ASN A 42 -12.33 -8.38 -21.53
N ILE A 43 -12.82 -9.39 -20.81
CA ILE A 43 -12.00 -10.19 -19.88
C ILE A 43 -10.81 -10.86 -20.58
N LYS A 44 -10.98 -11.31 -21.82
CA LYS A 44 -9.90 -12.00 -22.56
C LYS A 44 -8.73 -11.05 -22.82
N GLN A 45 -9.02 -9.81 -23.20
CA GLN A 45 -8.01 -8.77 -23.41
C GLN A 45 -7.29 -8.43 -22.09
N ALA A 46 -8.06 -8.30 -21.00
CA ALA A 46 -7.48 -8.04 -19.67
C ALA A 46 -6.58 -9.20 -19.21
N LEU A 47 -7.00 -10.44 -19.39
CA LEU A 47 -6.20 -11.63 -19.07
C LEU A 47 -4.95 -11.74 -19.95
N ALA A 48 -5.02 -11.41 -21.23
CA ALA A 48 -3.86 -11.41 -22.12
C ALA A 48 -2.80 -10.38 -21.65
N LEU A 49 -3.25 -9.15 -21.32
CA LEU A 49 -2.36 -8.12 -20.78
C LEU A 49 -1.78 -8.55 -19.43
N LEU A 50 -2.60 -9.06 -18.52
CA LEU A 50 -2.16 -9.57 -17.23
C LEU A 50 -1.09 -10.66 -17.38
N SER A 51 -1.33 -11.64 -18.26
CA SER A 51 -0.36 -12.72 -18.52
C SER A 51 0.97 -12.19 -19.03
N LEU A 52 0.94 -11.20 -19.93
CA LEU A 52 2.17 -10.55 -20.43
C LEU A 52 2.93 -9.85 -19.29
N LEU A 53 2.25 -9.05 -18.50
CA LEU A 53 2.86 -8.32 -17.36
C LEU A 53 3.47 -9.29 -16.35
N LEU A 54 2.73 -10.35 -15.99
CA LEU A 54 3.20 -11.35 -15.03
C LEU A 54 4.36 -12.19 -15.57
N SER A 55 4.37 -12.51 -16.87
CA SER A 55 5.48 -13.23 -17.49
C SER A 55 6.78 -12.43 -17.44
N ILE A 56 6.73 -11.13 -17.76
CA ILE A 56 7.91 -10.25 -17.67
C ILE A 56 8.34 -10.09 -16.22
N ALA A 57 7.40 -9.88 -15.28
CA ALA A 57 7.69 -9.77 -13.87
C ALA A 57 8.32 -11.06 -13.31
N LEU A 58 7.87 -12.24 -13.75
CA LEU A 58 8.45 -13.53 -13.38
C LEU A 58 9.89 -13.66 -13.86
N VAL A 59 10.19 -13.26 -15.10
CA VAL A 59 11.58 -13.26 -15.60
C VAL A 59 12.46 -12.39 -14.71
N ILE A 60 12.01 -11.19 -14.35
CA ILE A 60 12.75 -10.29 -13.44
C ILE A 60 12.95 -10.96 -12.07
N LEU A 61 11.91 -11.61 -11.54
CA LEU A 61 11.96 -12.27 -10.24
C LEU A 61 12.94 -13.45 -10.24
N LEU A 62 13.00 -14.22 -11.31
CA LEU A 62 13.94 -15.34 -11.49
C LEU A 62 15.42 -14.90 -11.58
N LEU A 63 15.69 -13.62 -11.89
CA LEU A 63 17.02 -13.04 -11.85
C LEU A 63 17.45 -12.61 -10.45
N THR A 64 16.60 -12.76 -9.43
CA THR A 64 16.90 -12.44 -8.03
C THR A 64 17.33 -13.69 -7.25
N ASN A 65 17.69 -13.50 -5.98
CA ASN A 65 18.04 -14.61 -5.10
C ASN A 65 16.82 -15.39 -4.58
N LYS A 66 17.07 -16.54 -3.96
CA LYS A 66 16.04 -17.47 -3.46
C LYS A 66 15.06 -16.81 -2.48
N THR A 67 15.56 -16.00 -1.56
CA THR A 67 14.72 -15.34 -0.56
C THR A 67 13.74 -14.36 -1.21
N THR A 68 14.24 -13.55 -2.14
CA THR A 68 13.39 -12.61 -2.92
C THR A 68 12.38 -13.34 -3.79
N LEU A 69 12.77 -14.47 -4.40
CA LEU A 69 11.85 -15.31 -5.18
C LEU A 69 10.69 -15.81 -4.31
N ILE A 70 10.97 -16.33 -3.11
CA ILE A 70 9.94 -16.80 -2.18
C ILE A 70 9.01 -15.65 -1.79
N LEU A 71 9.55 -14.49 -1.41
CA LEU A 71 8.76 -13.31 -1.06
C LEU A 71 7.89 -12.85 -2.24
N GLY A 72 8.40 -12.90 -3.46
CA GLY A 72 7.65 -12.57 -4.67
C GLY A 72 6.46 -13.51 -4.91
N ILE A 73 6.64 -14.82 -4.72
CA ILE A 73 5.56 -15.81 -4.82
C ILE A 73 4.49 -15.55 -3.73
N ILE A 74 4.91 -15.30 -2.48
CA ILE A 74 4.00 -14.95 -1.39
C ILE A 74 3.21 -13.68 -1.75
N SER A 75 3.88 -12.65 -2.25
CA SER A 75 3.24 -11.40 -2.67
C SER A 75 2.18 -11.63 -3.76
N MET A 76 2.45 -12.49 -4.74
CA MET A 76 1.48 -12.86 -5.78
C MET A 76 0.23 -13.52 -5.20
N CYS A 77 0.39 -14.46 -4.27
CA CYS A 77 -0.74 -15.09 -3.57
C CYS A 77 -1.57 -14.03 -2.81
N MET A 78 -0.90 -13.08 -2.15
CA MET A 78 -1.58 -12.00 -1.44
C MET A 78 -2.34 -11.07 -2.39
N ILE A 79 -1.75 -10.68 -3.52
CA ILE A 79 -2.40 -9.84 -4.55
C ILE A 79 -3.65 -10.53 -5.09
N ALA A 80 -3.60 -11.83 -5.35
CA ALA A 80 -4.72 -12.60 -5.87
C ALA A 80 -5.88 -12.74 -4.86
N THR A 81 -5.58 -12.79 -3.56
CA THR A 81 -6.59 -12.96 -2.49
C THR A 81 -7.20 -11.64 -2.03
N TYR A 82 -6.47 -10.54 -2.14
CA TYR A 82 -6.89 -9.22 -1.64
C TYR A 82 -8.30 -8.79 -2.07
N PRO A 83 -8.71 -8.88 -3.36
CA PRO A 83 -10.04 -8.42 -3.79
C PRO A 83 -11.20 -9.16 -3.12
N LEU A 84 -10.97 -10.40 -2.67
CA LEU A 84 -11.98 -11.20 -2.01
C LEU A 84 -12.20 -10.76 -0.56
N LEU A 85 -11.19 -10.19 0.08
CA LEU A 85 -11.21 -9.91 1.52
C LEU A 85 -12.24 -8.85 1.92
N LYS A 86 -12.53 -7.88 1.07
CA LYS A 86 -13.58 -6.87 1.32
C LYS A 86 -14.97 -7.46 1.61
N ARG A 87 -15.19 -8.72 1.21
CA ARG A 87 -16.47 -9.43 1.40
C ARG A 87 -16.53 -10.17 2.73
N TYR A 88 -15.37 -10.52 3.29
CA TYR A 88 -15.29 -11.43 4.43
C TYR A 88 -14.74 -10.77 5.70
N VAL A 89 -13.74 -9.88 5.60
CA VAL A 89 -13.04 -9.31 6.75
C VAL A 89 -13.30 -7.81 6.89
N TRP A 90 -13.30 -7.32 8.14
CA TRP A 90 -13.49 -5.89 8.45
C TRP A 90 -12.23 -5.05 8.22
N TRP A 91 -11.07 -5.66 8.11
CA TRP A 91 -9.78 -4.99 7.97
C TRP A 91 -9.07 -5.32 6.64
N PRO A 92 -9.73 -5.18 5.46
CA PRO A 92 -9.08 -5.43 4.18
C PRO A 92 -7.91 -4.47 3.95
N GLN A 93 -7.95 -3.27 4.52
CA GLN A 93 -6.88 -2.26 4.44
C GLN A 93 -5.58 -2.71 5.12
N LEU A 94 -5.66 -3.50 6.19
CA LEU A 94 -4.48 -4.10 6.82
C LEU A 94 -3.82 -5.11 5.89
N PHE A 95 -4.62 -5.96 5.25
CA PHE A 95 -4.10 -6.92 4.27
C PHE A 95 -3.50 -6.21 3.05
N LEU A 96 -4.11 -5.12 2.60
CA LEU A 96 -3.53 -4.25 1.58
C LEU A 96 -2.16 -3.73 2.04
N GLY A 97 -2.06 -3.28 3.28
CA GLY A 97 -0.81 -2.83 3.87
C GLY A 97 0.30 -3.90 3.77
N PHE A 98 -0.01 -5.13 4.15
CA PHE A 98 0.93 -6.25 3.99
C PHE A 98 1.31 -6.48 2.52
N THR A 99 0.32 -6.53 1.63
CA THR A 99 0.53 -6.83 0.22
C THR A 99 1.34 -5.75 -0.49
N PHE A 100 0.98 -4.48 -0.27
CA PHE A 100 1.54 -3.33 -0.98
C PHE A 100 2.99 -3.07 -0.64
N ASN A 101 3.38 -3.37 0.60
CA ASN A 101 4.71 -3.07 1.11
C ASN A 101 5.70 -4.24 1.02
N MET A 102 5.30 -5.40 0.45
CA MET A 102 6.22 -6.52 0.24
C MET A 102 7.49 -6.12 -0.52
N GLY A 103 7.40 -5.11 -1.40
CA GLY A 103 8.54 -4.57 -2.12
C GLY A 103 9.68 -4.07 -1.21
N SER A 104 9.38 -3.59 0.00
CA SER A 104 10.42 -3.15 0.95
C SER A 104 11.23 -4.33 1.50
N LEU A 105 10.58 -5.45 1.83
CA LEU A 105 11.27 -6.69 2.23
C LEU A 105 12.04 -7.30 1.06
N MET A 106 11.42 -7.36 -0.12
CA MET A 106 12.04 -7.91 -1.32
C MET A 106 13.29 -7.12 -1.72
N GLY A 107 13.26 -5.78 -1.60
CA GLY A 107 14.39 -4.92 -1.90
C GLY A 107 15.60 -5.21 -1.00
N SER A 108 15.38 -5.35 0.31
CA SER A 108 16.43 -5.75 1.26
C SER A 108 16.92 -7.18 0.99
N ALA A 109 16.00 -8.13 0.84
CA ALA A 109 16.34 -9.53 0.59
C ALA A 109 17.10 -9.73 -0.72
N ALA A 110 16.87 -8.91 -1.74
CA ALA A 110 17.59 -9.00 -3.01
C ALA A 110 19.10 -8.72 -2.89
N ILE A 111 19.49 -7.94 -1.88
CA ILE A 111 20.90 -7.60 -1.60
C ILE A 111 21.49 -8.60 -0.60
N THR A 112 20.75 -8.89 0.47
CA THR A 112 21.29 -9.62 1.64
C THR A 112 20.99 -11.13 1.62
N ASN A 113 20.11 -11.58 0.74
CA ASN A 113 19.53 -12.93 0.66
C ASN A 113 18.88 -13.41 1.98
N GLN A 114 18.50 -12.48 2.85
CA GLN A 114 17.86 -12.76 4.13
C GLN A 114 16.85 -11.65 4.50
N ILE A 115 15.99 -11.94 5.47
CA ILE A 115 15.09 -10.94 6.07
C ILE A 115 15.75 -10.52 7.39
N SER A 116 16.25 -9.30 7.44
CA SER A 116 16.81 -8.72 8.66
C SER A 116 15.72 -8.10 9.53
N ILE A 117 16.01 -7.93 10.82
CA ILE A 117 15.07 -7.31 11.76
C ILE A 117 14.78 -5.85 11.38
N GLU A 118 15.76 -5.12 10.83
CA GLU A 118 15.64 -3.74 10.38
C GLU A 118 14.65 -3.66 9.21
N SER A 119 14.79 -4.56 8.22
CA SER A 119 13.90 -4.62 7.08
C SER A 119 12.47 -5.01 7.48
N LEU A 120 12.32 -5.89 8.47
CA LEU A 120 11.03 -6.27 8.99
C LEU A 120 10.36 -5.11 9.75
N LEU A 121 11.09 -4.38 10.59
CA LEU A 121 10.58 -3.20 11.29
C LEU A 121 10.18 -2.10 10.31
N PHE A 122 11.00 -1.85 9.28
CA PHE A 122 10.68 -0.88 8.24
C PHE A 122 9.40 -1.27 7.50
N TYR A 123 9.26 -2.55 7.12
CA TYR A 123 8.06 -3.11 6.50
C TYR A 123 6.81 -2.94 7.37
N ILE A 124 6.90 -3.26 8.67
CA ILE A 124 5.78 -3.09 9.61
C ILE A 124 5.35 -1.61 9.66
N GLY A 125 6.28 -0.68 9.71
CA GLY A 125 5.98 0.75 9.63
C GLY A 125 5.23 1.13 8.36
N CYS A 126 5.65 0.61 7.22
CA CYS A 126 4.98 0.80 5.94
C CYS A 126 3.56 0.19 5.92
N VAL A 127 3.35 -0.97 6.56
CA VAL A 127 2.03 -1.62 6.69
C VAL A 127 1.05 -0.71 7.46
N PHE A 128 1.46 -0.20 8.62
CA PHE A 128 0.61 0.68 9.44
C PHE A 128 0.39 2.06 8.80
N TRP A 129 1.38 2.58 8.09
CA TRP A 129 1.21 3.77 7.27
C TRP A 129 0.17 3.56 6.16
N THR A 130 0.26 2.45 5.42
CA THR A 130 -0.73 2.09 4.39
C THR A 130 -2.12 1.92 5.00
N LEU A 131 -2.22 1.20 6.12
CA LEU A 131 -3.48 1.04 6.85
C LEU A 131 -4.09 2.40 7.22
N SER A 132 -3.26 3.37 7.61
CA SER A 132 -3.74 4.72 7.98
C SER A 132 -4.33 5.46 6.78
N TYR A 133 -3.56 5.61 5.70
CA TYR A 133 -4.03 6.40 4.56
C TYR A 133 -5.13 5.69 3.76
N ASP A 134 -5.13 4.36 3.73
CA ASP A 134 -6.18 3.62 3.04
C ASP A 134 -7.49 3.57 3.86
N THR A 135 -7.40 3.61 5.20
CA THR A 135 -8.58 3.85 6.05
C THR A 135 -9.19 5.23 5.79
N ILE A 136 -8.37 6.27 5.66
CA ILE A 136 -8.85 7.61 5.29
C ILE A 136 -9.51 7.58 3.91
N TYR A 137 -8.86 6.92 2.95
CA TYR A 137 -9.40 6.76 1.60
C TYR A 137 -10.76 6.03 1.59
N ALA A 138 -10.91 5.00 2.41
CA ALA A 138 -12.15 4.22 2.49
C ALA A 138 -13.36 5.03 2.99
N HIS A 139 -13.16 6.17 3.66
CA HIS A 139 -14.25 7.06 4.04
C HIS A 139 -14.96 7.70 2.84
N GLN A 140 -14.31 7.77 1.66
CA GLN A 140 -14.95 8.28 0.44
C GLN A 140 -16.07 7.38 -0.05
N ASP A 141 -15.84 6.07 0.05
CA ASP A 141 -16.76 5.05 -0.45
C ASP A 141 -17.68 4.50 0.66
N LYS A 142 -17.60 5.02 1.90
CA LYS A 142 -18.29 4.50 3.11
C LYS A 142 -19.79 4.28 2.88
N LYS A 143 -20.47 5.23 2.24
CA LYS A 143 -21.93 5.15 1.98
C LYS A 143 -22.28 4.08 0.94
N ASP A 144 -21.44 3.89 -0.05
CA ASP A 144 -21.64 2.88 -1.10
C ASP A 144 -21.24 1.49 -0.58
N ASP A 145 -20.15 1.38 0.18
CA ASP A 145 -19.73 0.15 0.85
C ASP A 145 -20.83 -0.39 1.77
N GLU A 146 -21.47 0.49 2.56
CA GLU A 146 -22.57 0.12 3.45
C GLU A 146 -23.77 -0.43 2.69
N LYS A 147 -24.19 0.23 1.59
CA LYS A 147 -25.31 -0.24 0.74
C LYS A 147 -25.03 -1.57 0.06
N LEU A 148 -23.78 -1.80 -0.32
CA LEU A 148 -23.33 -3.02 -1.02
C LEU A 148 -22.96 -4.15 -0.05
N GLY A 149 -23.04 -3.94 1.27
CA GLY A 149 -22.65 -4.90 2.28
C GLY A 149 -21.15 -5.21 2.28
N MET A 150 -20.32 -4.29 1.76
CA MET A 150 -18.87 -4.40 1.77
C MET A 150 -18.31 -4.04 3.14
N LYS A 151 -17.19 -4.64 3.52
CA LYS A 151 -16.52 -4.38 4.79
C LYS A 151 -15.30 -3.52 4.60
N SER A 152 -15.10 -2.55 5.50
CA SER A 152 -13.92 -1.67 5.50
C SER A 152 -13.58 -1.20 6.91
N THR A 153 -12.33 -0.76 7.12
CA THR A 153 -11.92 -0.14 8.39
C THR A 153 -12.63 1.19 8.64
N ALA A 154 -13.06 1.92 7.60
CA ALA A 154 -13.86 3.12 7.74
C ALA A 154 -15.24 2.84 8.36
N LEU A 155 -15.88 1.75 7.96
CA LEU A 155 -17.13 1.28 8.57
C LEU A 155 -16.91 0.74 9.99
N TYR A 156 -15.84 -0.05 10.17
CA TYR A 156 -15.55 -0.70 11.45
C TYR A 156 -15.19 0.29 12.57
N PHE A 157 -14.38 1.29 12.28
CA PHE A 157 -13.95 2.28 13.27
C PHE A 157 -14.96 3.40 13.48
N GLY A 158 -15.76 3.74 12.46
CA GLY A 158 -16.76 4.81 12.54
C GLY A 158 -16.16 6.09 13.15
N ASP A 159 -16.81 6.59 14.22
CA ASP A 159 -16.39 7.82 14.91
C ASP A 159 -15.04 7.69 15.63
N THR A 160 -14.58 6.47 15.90
CA THR A 160 -13.29 6.22 16.55
C THR A 160 -12.11 6.23 15.59
N THR A 161 -12.35 6.37 14.26
CA THR A 161 -11.32 6.36 13.21
C THR A 161 -10.14 7.27 13.55
N LYS A 162 -10.41 8.49 14.03
CA LYS A 162 -9.35 9.45 14.39
C LYS A 162 -8.39 8.93 15.48
N SER A 163 -8.92 8.23 16.48
CA SER A 163 -8.11 7.60 17.53
C SER A 163 -7.25 6.46 17.01
N TRP A 164 -7.78 5.67 16.06
CA TRP A 164 -7.03 4.60 15.42
C TRP A 164 -5.93 5.13 14.50
N LEU A 165 -6.19 6.18 13.72
CA LEU A 165 -5.16 6.84 12.90
C LEU A 165 -3.97 7.31 13.73
N LYS A 166 -4.23 7.92 14.90
CA LYS A 166 -3.16 8.33 15.82
C LYS A 166 -2.28 7.15 16.25
N ARG A 167 -2.89 6.01 16.58
CA ARG A 167 -2.16 4.78 16.97
C ARG A 167 -1.33 4.24 15.81
N PHE A 168 -1.91 4.15 14.62
CA PHE A 168 -1.22 3.64 13.44
C PHE A 168 -0.04 4.52 13.03
N TYR A 169 -0.21 5.84 13.02
CA TYR A 169 0.88 6.77 12.76
C TYR A 169 2.01 6.65 13.79
N LEU A 170 1.65 6.48 15.06
CA LEU A 170 2.65 6.28 16.12
C LEU A 170 3.43 4.96 15.90
N ILE A 171 2.74 3.86 15.59
CA ILE A 171 3.39 2.58 15.29
C ILE A 171 4.34 2.73 14.11
N SER A 172 3.90 3.39 13.02
CA SER A 172 4.75 3.62 11.83
C SER A 172 6.02 4.40 12.20
N LEU A 173 5.88 5.51 12.93
CA LEU A 173 7.02 6.34 13.32
C LEU A 173 8.00 5.58 14.24
N MET A 174 7.47 4.83 15.22
CA MET A 174 8.31 4.06 16.15
C MET A 174 9.05 2.94 15.46
N THR A 175 8.39 2.17 14.59
CA THR A 175 9.03 1.07 13.87
C THR A 175 10.09 1.58 12.89
N TRP A 176 9.86 2.71 12.20
CA TRP A 176 10.85 3.35 11.34
C TRP A 176 12.02 3.94 12.13
N LEU A 177 11.73 4.54 13.30
CA LEU A 177 12.78 5.03 14.21
C LEU A 177 13.72 3.87 14.62
N TYR A 178 13.14 2.75 15.10
CA TYR A 178 13.94 1.58 15.49
C TYR A 178 14.67 0.95 14.30
N ALA A 179 14.03 0.87 13.13
CA ALA A 179 14.70 0.41 11.91
C ALA A 179 15.92 1.29 11.57
N GLY A 180 15.78 2.61 11.68
CA GLY A 180 16.87 3.57 11.47
C GLY A 180 18.02 3.39 12.45
N ILE A 181 17.73 3.21 13.74
CA ILE A 181 18.73 2.98 14.78
C ILE A 181 19.52 1.68 14.48
N LEU A 182 18.82 0.57 14.24
CA LEU A 182 19.45 -0.72 13.95
C LEU A 182 20.23 -0.71 12.65
N SER A 183 19.79 0.07 11.66
CA SER A 183 20.50 0.26 10.39
C SER A 183 21.65 1.26 10.48
N SER A 184 21.94 1.85 11.66
CA SER A 184 22.96 2.89 11.85
C SER A 184 22.78 4.05 10.86
N LEU A 185 21.54 4.52 10.67
CA LEU A 185 21.26 5.72 9.91
C LEU A 185 21.58 6.97 10.73
N ASN A 186 21.91 8.07 10.06
CA ASN A 186 22.40 9.30 10.66
C ASN A 186 21.31 10.41 10.66
N ASN A 187 21.73 11.65 10.89
CA ASN A 187 20.84 12.77 11.12
C ASN A 187 19.88 13.09 9.98
N ILE A 188 20.25 12.84 8.71
CA ILE A 188 19.43 13.17 7.55
C ILE A 188 18.16 12.34 7.56
N PHE A 189 18.26 11.04 7.86
CA PHE A 189 17.10 10.18 8.01
C PHE A 189 16.17 10.65 9.13
N TYR A 190 16.71 11.01 10.30
CA TYR A 190 15.88 11.44 11.44
C TYR A 190 15.20 12.78 11.19
N ILE A 191 15.84 13.70 10.47
CA ILE A 191 15.21 14.95 10.03
C ILE A 191 14.02 14.65 9.07
N ALA A 192 14.22 13.74 8.11
CA ALA A 192 13.13 13.30 7.23
C ALA A 192 12.00 12.63 8.02
N LEU A 193 12.32 11.80 9.02
CA LEU A 193 11.32 11.14 9.87
C LEU A 193 10.55 12.17 10.72
N LEU A 194 11.18 13.22 11.23
CA LEU A 194 10.50 14.33 11.90
C LEU A 194 9.54 15.08 10.96
N ALA A 195 9.95 15.32 9.71
CA ALA A 195 9.07 15.92 8.70
C ALA A 195 7.85 15.03 8.40
N VAL A 196 8.04 13.71 8.32
CA VAL A 196 6.94 12.73 8.21
C VAL A 196 6.00 12.82 9.42
N GLY A 197 6.54 12.88 10.62
CA GLY A 197 5.75 13.06 11.85
C GLY A 197 4.90 14.34 11.84
N PHE A 198 5.45 15.43 11.30
CA PHE A 198 4.71 16.68 11.11
C PHE A 198 3.56 16.52 10.10
N ILE A 199 3.80 15.81 8.98
CA ILE A 199 2.75 15.51 8.00
C ILE A 199 1.64 14.67 8.66
N PHE A 200 1.97 13.62 9.40
CA PHE A 200 1.01 12.79 10.11
C PHE A 200 0.19 13.58 11.11
N HIS A 201 0.83 14.48 11.88
CA HIS A 201 0.12 15.36 12.80
C HIS A 201 -0.88 16.27 12.07
N ARG A 202 -0.49 16.86 10.94
CA ARG A 202 -1.40 17.68 10.11
C ARG A 202 -2.57 16.85 9.55
N GLN A 203 -2.28 15.66 9.02
CA GLN A 203 -3.32 14.77 8.51
C GLN A 203 -4.31 14.40 9.62
N TYR A 204 -3.81 14.00 10.79
CA TYR A 204 -4.63 13.68 11.97
C TYR A 204 -5.51 14.87 12.40
N LYS A 205 -4.93 16.07 12.50
CA LYS A 205 -5.65 17.27 12.94
C LYS A 205 -6.76 17.65 11.97
N ASN A 206 -6.47 17.63 10.70
CA ASN A 206 -7.36 18.08 9.64
C ASN A 206 -8.35 17.01 9.15
N PHE A 207 -8.17 15.74 9.51
CA PHE A 207 -9.03 14.66 9.05
C PHE A 207 -10.50 14.87 9.46
N ASN A 208 -11.37 14.92 8.45
CA ASN A 208 -12.82 14.93 8.59
C ASN A 208 -13.39 13.73 7.82
N PRO A 209 -14.00 12.74 8.50
CA PRO A 209 -14.52 11.52 7.87
C PRO A 209 -15.71 11.79 6.94
N ASP A 210 -16.39 12.94 7.09
CA ASP A 210 -17.58 13.30 6.33
C ASP A 210 -17.28 14.16 5.08
N ASP A 211 -15.98 14.47 4.82
CA ASP A 211 -15.54 15.21 3.65
C ASP A 211 -14.71 14.32 2.70
N PRO A 212 -15.35 13.71 1.66
CA PRO A 212 -14.67 12.86 0.70
C PRO A 212 -13.53 13.56 -0.06
N SER A 213 -13.66 14.85 -0.34
CA SER A 213 -12.65 15.61 -1.08
C SER A 213 -11.39 15.79 -0.25
N GLN A 214 -11.54 16.07 1.04
CA GLN A 214 -10.45 16.16 1.98
C GLN A 214 -9.78 14.80 2.20
N CYS A 215 -10.56 13.72 2.34
CA CYS A 215 -10.02 12.36 2.44
C CYS A 215 -9.15 12.02 1.21
N MET A 216 -9.60 12.36 0.00
CA MET A 216 -8.82 12.19 -1.22
C MET A 216 -7.54 13.03 -1.21
N SER A 217 -7.60 14.28 -0.74
CA SER A 217 -6.43 15.16 -0.64
C SER A 217 -5.39 14.58 0.32
N ILE A 218 -5.83 14.15 1.50
CA ILE A 218 -4.94 13.51 2.50
C ILE A 218 -4.32 12.23 1.93
N PHE A 219 -5.11 11.38 1.26
CA PHE A 219 -4.62 10.17 0.60
C PHE A 219 -3.50 10.49 -0.40
N LYS A 220 -3.72 11.45 -1.31
CA LYS A 220 -2.72 11.85 -2.31
C LYS A 220 -1.44 12.41 -1.69
N ASN A 221 -1.57 13.16 -0.60
CA ASN A 221 -0.42 13.75 0.10
C ASN A 221 0.52 12.71 0.74
N ASN A 222 0.10 11.45 0.87
CA ASN A 222 0.98 10.39 1.33
C ASN A 222 2.12 10.05 0.34
N SER A 223 2.03 10.47 -0.92
CA SER A 223 3.18 10.42 -1.84
C SER A 223 4.39 11.19 -1.31
N TYR A 224 4.18 12.33 -0.64
CA TYR A 224 5.27 13.09 -0.02
C TYR A 224 5.92 12.35 1.15
N VAL A 225 5.17 11.56 1.92
CA VAL A 225 5.71 10.72 2.99
C VAL A 225 6.66 9.67 2.41
N GLY A 226 6.25 8.99 1.33
CA GLY A 226 7.11 8.03 0.65
C GLY A 226 8.38 8.65 0.07
N LEU A 227 8.27 9.84 -0.54
CA LEU A 227 9.43 10.58 -1.06
C LEU A 227 10.39 11.03 0.05
N LEU A 228 9.87 11.53 1.18
CA LEU A 228 10.69 11.93 2.33
C LEU A 228 11.46 10.74 2.92
N LEU A 229 10.81 9.60 3.09
CA LEU A 229 11.49 8.38 3.57
C LEU A 229 12.55 7.91 2.58
N PHE A 230 12.20 7.86 1.29
CA PHE A 230 13.13 7.43 0.25
C PHE A 230 14.36 8.32 0.18
N PHE A 231 14.17 9.65 0.04
CA PHE A 231 15.29 10.59 -0.03
C PHE A 231 16.02 10.72 1.30
N GLY A 232 15.32 10.60 2.44
CA GLY A 232 15.93 10.56 3.76
C GLY A 232 16.94 9.44 3.89
N ILE A 233 16.57 8.21 3.49
CA ILE A 233 17.48 7.05 3.51
C ILE A 233 18.58 7.19 2.45
N LEU A 234 18.23 7.60 1.22
CA LEU A 234 19.17 7.69 0.11
C LEU A 234 20.28 8.72 0.40
N LEU A 235 19.89 9.94 0.78
CA LEU A 235 20.84 11.01 1.07
C LEU A 235 21.68 10.70 2.31
N ASP A 236 21.10 10.08 3.32
CA ASP A 236 21.81 9.63 4.51
C ASP A 236 22.96 8.67 4.15
N ARG A 237 22.70 7.74 3.22
CA ARG A 237 23.71 6.76 2.76
C ARG A 237 24.73 7.27 1.75
N ILE A 238 24.45 8.37 1.05
CA ILE A 238 25.39 8.96 0.08
C ILE A 238 26.31 9.99 0.75
N ILE A 239 25.79 10.73 1.74
CA ILE A 239 26.52 11.86 2.34
C ILE A 239 27.32 11.44 3.57
N THR A 240 26.90 10.37 4.24
CA THR A 240 27.55 9.82 5.45
C THR A 240 28.11 8.43 5.24
#